data_aa3ba412a2ac7e4dafee0f1598e77379
#
_entry.id   aa3ba412a2ac7e4dafee0f1598e77379
#
_cell.length_a   1.000
_cell.length_b   1.000
_cell.length_c   1.000
_cell.angle_alpha   90.00
_cell.angle_beta   90.00
_cell.angle_gamma   90.00
#
_symmetry.space_group_name_H-M   'P 1'
#
loop_
_entity.id
_entity.type
_entity.pdbx_description
1 polymer ?
#
loop_
_entity_poly.entity_id
_entity_poly.type
_entity_poly.pdbx_seq_one_letter_code
_entity_poly.pdbx_strand_id
1 'polypeptide(L)'
;MISKITIPVVLLFCFSTSVLAKSTLNIDGNSLYHGYQLYEKGFDYLNVRDEQTAVMYMSFVAGVAGTLSKENIICNESITIGQEADIVGNFLQTHPKERTKYSPSELAMIALGKELACSKNSNS
;
A
#
# COMPACT_ATOMS: atom_id res chain seq x y z
N MET A 1 9.37 24.30 -58.50
CA MET A 1 9.51 25.05 -57.28
C MET A 1 8.94 24.27 -56.16
N ILE A 2 9.74 24.05 -55.23
CA ILE A 2 9.42 23.18 -54.14
C ILE A 2 8.93 24.01 -52.99
N SER A 3 7.71 23.85 -52.64
CA SER A 3 7.22 24.39 -51.42
C SER A 3 7.72 23.50 -50.28
N LYS A 4 8.52 24.09 -49.50
CA LYS A 4 8.96 23.40 -48.30
C LYS A 4 7.88 23.52 -47.26
N ILE A 5 7.21 22.46 -47.09
CA ILE A 5 6.28 22.34 -45.99
C ILE A 5 7.06 21.88 -44.80
N THR A 6 7.43 22.80 -44.00
CA THR A 6 7.96 22.52 -42.70
C THR A 6 6.78 22.34 -41.78
N ILE A 7 6.51 21.14 -41.42
CA ILE A 7 5.47 20.86 -40.45
C ILE A 7 6.13 20.77 -39.11
N PRO A 8 5.91 21.74 -38.24
CA PRO A 8 6.37 21.60 -36.88
C PRO A 8 5.40 20.73 -36.12
N VAL A 9 5.60 19.47 -36.26
CA VAL A 9 4.71 18.48 -35.62
C VAL A 9 5.12 18.18 -34.17
N VAL A 10 6.16 18.79 -33.70
CA VAL A 10 6.87 18.30 -32.56
C VAL A 10 6.33 18.78 -31.23
N LEU A 11 5.37 19.65 -31.25
CA LEU A 11 5.10 20.42 -30.05
C LEU A 11 3.96 19.98 -29.17
N LEU A 12 3.34 18.88 -29.52
CA LEU A 12 2.09 18.53 -28.88
C LEU A 12 2.21 17.63 -27.67
N PHE A 13 3.40 17.25 -27.31
CA PHE A 13 3.55 16.19 -26.32
C PHE A 13 3.95 16.62 -24.93
N CYS A 14 4.15 17.88 -24.75
CA CYS A 14 4.76 18.36 -23.51
C CYS A 14 3.77 18.66 -22.39
N PHE A 15 2.49 18.48 -22.62
CA PHE A 15 1.52 19.09 -21.73
C PHE A 15 0.78 18.20 -20.79
N SER A 16 0.92 16.92 -21.00
CA SER A 16 0.08 15.99 -20.26
C SER A 16 0.62 15.61 -18.90
N THR A 17 1.82 15.99 -18.58
CA THR A 17 2.47 15.50 -17.37
C THR A 17 2.24 16.35 -16.13
N SER A 18 1.82 17.60 -16.31
CA SER A 18 1.71 18.51 -15.17
C SER A 18 0.42 18.36 -14.38
N VAL A 19 -0.55 17.67 -14.92
CA VAL A 19 -1.87 17.57 -14.29
C VAL A 19 -1.94 16.47 -13.24
N LEU A 20 -1.05 15.50 -13.32
CA LEU A 20 -1.07 14.33 -12.44
C LEU A 20 -0.33 14.52 -11.12
N ALA A 21 0.40 15.62 -11.00
CA ALA A 21 1.33 15.80 -9.89
C ALA A 21 0.68 16.21 -8.57
N LYS A 22 -0.62 16.46 -8.54
CA LYS A 22 -1.24 17.07 -7.36
C LYS A 22 -2.44 16.37 -6.77
N SER A 23 -2.74 15.17 -7.17
CA SER A 23 -3.67 14.38 -6.38
C SER A 23 -2.90 13.80 -5.20
N THR A 24 -2.68 14.60 -4.21
CA THR A 24 -2.21 14.12 -2.92
C THR A 24 -3.36 13.36 -2.28
N LEU A 25 -3.43 12.10 -2.56
CA LEU A 25 -4.12 11.18 -1.68
C LEU A 25 -3.31 11.19 -0.39
N ASN A 26 -3.76 12.00 0.53
CA ASN A 26 -3.20 12.04 1.86
C ASN A 26 -3.68 10.79 2.59
N ILE A 27 -3.07 9.68 2.26
CA ILE A 27 -3.33 8.42 2.95
C ILE A 27 -2.47 8.44 4.20
N ASP A 28 -3.09 8.61 5.32
CA ASP A 28 -2.44 8.50 6.62
C ASP A 28 -2.76 7.16 7.30
N GLY A 29 -2.24 6.96 8.49
CA GLY A 29 -2.49 5.74 9.24
C GLY A 29 -3.95 5.55 9.63
N ASN A 30 -4.72 6.62 9.79
CA ASN A 30 -6.15 6.52 10.05
C ASN A 30 -6.92 6.05 8.82
N SER A 31 -6.51 6.49 7.64
CA SER A 31 -7.05 5.99 6.37
C SER A 31 -6.77 4.51 6.20
N LEU A 32 -5.56 4.10 6.53
CA LEU A 32 -5.19 2.69 6.50
C LEU A 32 -6.04 1.86 7.47
N TYR A 33 -6.24 2.36 8.67
CA TYR A 33 -7.09 1.71 9.67
C TYR A 33 -8.55 1.62 9.23
N HIS A 34 -9.07 2.65 8.58
CA HIS A 34 -10.41 2.61 8.00
C HIS A 34 -10.53 1.48 6.96
N GLY A 35 -9.53 1.31 6.12
CA GLY A 35 -9.49 0.18 5.17
C GLY A 35 -9.55 -1.18 5.86
N TYR A 36 -8.83 -1.33 6.96
CA TYR A 36 -8.90 -2.53 7.77
C TYR A 36 -10.29 -2.78 8.37
N GLN A 37 -10.92 -1.74 8.89
CA GLN A 37 -12.26 -1.84 9.46
C GLN A 37 -13.29 -2.32 8.42
N LEU A 38 -13.17 -1.83 7.18
CA LEU A 38 -14.02 -2.28 6.09
C LEU A 38 -13.70 -3.73 5.70
N TYR A 39 -12.43 -4.08 5.64
CA TYR A 39 -12.00 -5.45 5.40
C TYR A 39 -12.61 -6.42 6.43
N GLU A 40 -12.62 -6.05 7.71
CA GLU A 40 -13.17 -6.89 8.77
C GLU A 40 -14.68 -7.10 8.67
N LYS A 41 -15.41 -6.14 8.09
CA LYS A 41 -16.85 -6.30 7.88
C LYS A 41 -17.18 -7.43 6.92
N GLY A 42 -16.27 -7.78 6.03
CA GLY A 42 -16.50 -8.80 5.00
C GLY A 42 -17.13 -8.20 3.75
N PHE A 43 -16.66 -8.65 2.60
CA PHE A 43 -17.01 -8.09 1.29
C PHE A 43 -18.50 -8.16 0.98
N ASP A 44 -19.20 -9.18 1.48
CA ASP A 44 -20.63 -9.37 1.23
C ASP A 44 -21.50 -8.25 1.84
N TYR A 45 -20.95 -7.52 2.79
CA TYR A 45 -21.66 -6.46 3.52
C TYR A 45 -21.25 -5.07 3.08
N LEU A 46 -20.40 -4.94 2.08
CA LEU A 46 -19.88 -3.65 1.63
C LEU A 46 -20.55 -3.21 0.33
N ASN A 47 -20.75 -1.90 0.19
CA ASN A 47 -21.04 -1.34 -1.11
C ASN A 47 -19.77 -1.34 -1.98
N VAL A 48 -19.91 -1.05 -3.27
CA VAL A 48 -18.79 -1.09 -4.23
C VAL A 48 -17.64 -0.20 -3.80
N ARG A 49 -17.93 0.97 -3.28
CA ARG A 49 -16.89 1.93 -2.86
C ARG A 49 -16.10 1.43 -1.66
N ASP A 50 -16.78 0.89 -0.67
CA ASP A 50 -16.15 0.36 0.53
C ASP A 50 -15.40 -0.93 0.23
N GLU A 51 -15.92 -1.74 -0.68
CA GLU A 51 -15.22 -2.93 -1.17
C GLU A 51 -13.89 -2.56 -1.81
N GLN A 52 -13.87 -1.53 -2.67
CA GLN A 52 -12.65 -1.04 -3.27
C GLN A 52 -11.64 -0.57 -2.22
N THR A 53 -12.11 0.12 -1.20
CA THR A 53 -11.26 0.58 -0.10
C THR A 53 -10.66 -0.60 0.67
N ALA A 54 -11.45 -1.62 0.95
CA ALA A 54 -10.97 -2.83 1.60
C ALA A 54 -9.95 -3.59 0.75
N VAL A 55 -10.18 -3.69 -0.56
CA VAL A 55 -9.23 -4.31 -1.49
C VAL A 55 -7.93 -3.52 -1.56
N MET A 56 -8.01 -2.19 -1.59
CA MET A 56 -6.82 -1.34 -1.57
C MET A 56 -6.00 -1.55 -0.30
N TYR A 57 -6.66 -1.69 0.84
CA TYR A 57 -5.98 -2.00 2.10
C TYR A 57 -5.21 -3.32 2.00
N MET A 58 -5.89 -4.39 1.59
CA MET A 58 -5.26 -5.70 1.45
C MET A 58 -4.08 -5.69 0.48
N SER A 59 -4.27 -5.04 -0.66
CA SER A 59 -3.23 -4.96 -1.70
C SER A 59 -2.03 -4.16 -1.23
N PHE A 60 -2.27 -3.10 -0.48
CA PHE A 60 -1.20 -2.30 0.11
C PHE A 60 -0.37 -3.14 1.09
N VAL A 61 -1.03 -3.83 2.01
CA VAL A 61 -0.36 -4.70 2.98
C VAL A 61 0.42 -5.80 2.27
N ALA A 62 -0.18 -6.44 1.28
CA ALA A 62 0.48 -7.50 0.51
C ALA A 62 1.72 -6.98 -0.22
N GLY A 63 1.66 -5.78 -0.76
CA GLY A 63 2.80 -5.14 -1.43
C GLY A 63 3.96 -4.87 -0.47
N VAL A 64 3.66 -4.34 0.72
CA VAL A 64 4.67 -4.11 1.75
C VAL A 64 5.27 -5.44 2.20
N ALA A 65 4.44 -6.43 2.48
CA ALA A 65 4.89 -7.76 2.88
C ALA A 65 5.79 -8.40 1.82
N GLY A 66 5.40 -8.30 0.55
CA GLY A 66 6.20 -8.82 -0.56
C GLY A 66 7.58 -8.18 -0.65
N THR A 67 7.66 -6.88 -0.42
CA THR A 67 8.93 -6.15 -0.40
C THR A 67 9.81 -6.60 0.76
N LEU A 68 9.22 -6.68 1.96
CA LEU A 68 9.96 -7.11 3.16
C LEU A 68 10.43 -8.57 3.04
N SER A 69 9.63 -9.41 2.43
CA SER A 69 9.98 -10.81 2.18
C SER A 69 11.15 -10.93 1.21
N LYS A 70 11.12 -10.16 0.14
CA LYS A 70 12.19 -10.12 -0.85
C LYS A 70 13.52 -9.67 -0.25
N GLU A 71 13.45 -8.75 0.70
CA GLU A 71 14.63 -8.24 1.41
C GLU A 71 15.03 -9.12 2.59
N ASN A 72 14.38 -10.25 2.80
CA ASN A 72 14.60 -11.18 3.92
C ASN A 72 14.42 -10.54 5.30
N ILE A 73 13.58 -9.51 5.39
CA ILE A 73 13.25 -8.87 6.66
C ILE A 73 12.16 -9.67 7.37
N ILE A 74 11.19 -10.18 6.63
CA ILE A 74 10.17 -11.07 7.15
C ILE A 74 10.21 -12.42 6.45
N CYS A 75 9.76 -13.45 7.15
CA CYS A 75 9.58 -14.80 6.64
C CYS A 75 8.10 -15.14 6.69
N ASN A 76 7.44 -15.09 5.53
CA ASN A 76 5.99 -15.20 5.42
C ASN A 76 5.52 -16.34 4.50
N GLU A 77 6.35 -17.35 4.30
CA GLU A 77 6.10 -18.40 3.32
C GLU A 77 4.81 -19.19 3.58
N SER A 78 4.42 -19.30 4.84
CA SER A 78 3.19 -20.00 5.22
C SER A 78 2.06 -19.04 5.62
N ILE A 79 2.23 -17.74 5.36
CA ILE A 79 1.28 -16.73 5.78
C ILE A 79 0.46 -16.28 4.58
N THR A 80 -0.86 -16.22 4.75
CA THR A 80 -1.77 -15.74 3.71
C THR A 80 -1.86 -14.22 3.72
N ILE A 81 -2.33 -13.64 2.62
CA ILE A 81 -2.58 -12.19 2.52
C ILE A 81 -3.58 -11.75 3.60
N GLY A 82 -4.60 -12.56 3.87
CA GLY A 82 -5.56 -12.27 4.93
C GLY A 82 -4.93 -12.21 6.30
N GLN A 83 -4.01 -13.11 6.59
CA GLN A 83 -3.27 -13.09 7.85
C GLN A 83 -2.35 -11.88 7.96
N GLU A 84 -1.70 -11.50 6.88
CA GLU A 84 -0.90 -10.27 6.85
C GLU A 84 -1.76 -9.05 7.09
N ALA A 85 -2.94 -8.99 6.47
CA ALA A 85 -3.92 -7.92 6.68
C ALA A 85 -4.37 -7.82 8.13
N ASP A 86 -4.58 -8.96 8.78
CA ASP A 86 -4.95 -9.02 10.20
C ASP A 86 -3.81 -8.54 11.10
N ILE A 87 -2.59 -8.91 10.81
CA ILE A 87 -1.42 -8.47 11.59
C ILE A 87 -1.32 -6.95 11.59
N VAL A 88 -1.37 -6.34 10.41
CA VAL A 88 -1.31 -4.88 10.29
C VAL A 88 -2.52 -4.23 10.92
N GLY A 89 -3.71 -4.77 10.69
CA GLY A 89 -4.95 -4.23 11.26
C GLY A 89 -4.97 -4.25 12.77
N ASN A 90 -4.57 -5.33 13.37
CA ASN A 90 -4.46 -5.45 14.83
C ASN A 90 -3.47 -4.44 15.40
N PHE A 91 -2.36 -4.23 14.73
CA PHE A 91 -1.40 -3.21 15.14
C PHE A 91 -2.02 -1.81 15.09
N LEU A 92 -2.69 -1.47 14.00
CA LEU A 92 -3.35 -0.18 13.84
C LEU A 92 -4.41 0.04 14.92
N GLN A 93 -5.18 -0.98 15.23
CA GLN A 93 -6.24 -0.92 16.22
C GLN A 93 -5.71 -0.66 17.62
N THR A 94 -4.59 -1.29 17.97
CA THR A 94 -4.02 -1.22 19.31
C THR A 94 -3.02 -0.07 19.50
N HIS A 95 -2.68 0.65 18.42
CA HIS A 95 -1.69 1.73 18.45
C HIS A 95 -2.26 3.02 17.83
N PRO A 96 -3.31 3.61 18.42
CA PRO A 96 -3.95 4.78 17.82
C PRO A 96 -3.04 6.00 17.71
N LYS A 97 -2.07 6.16 18.61
CA LYS A 97 -1.13 7.27 18.55
C LYS A 97 -0.16 7.15 17.38
N GLU A 98 0.26 5.95 17.08
CA GLU A 98 1.20 5.67 16.00
C GLU A 98 0.56 5.91 14.63
N ARG A 99 -0.76 5.78 14.50
CA ARG A 99 -1.45 6.04 13.25
C ARG A 99 -1.26 7.45 12.70
N THR A 100 -1.03 8.42 13.57
CA THR A 100 -0.78 9.80 13.18
C THR A 100 0.71 10.17 13.16
N LYS A 101 1.55 9.31 13.72
CA LYS A 101 2.98 9.57 13.86
C LYS A 101 3.79 9.01 12.68
N TYR A 102 3.39 7.87 12.16
CA TYR A 102 4.12 7.17 11.09
C TYR A 102 3.30 7.15 9.80
N SER A 103 3.99 7.03 8.68
CA SER A 103 3.36 6.83 7.37
C SER A 103 2.71 5.45 7.30
N PRO A 104 1.73 5.24 6.39
CA PRO A 104 1.11 3.93 6.21
C PRO A 104 2.11 2.80 5.95
N SER A 105 3.12 3.04 5.13
CA SER A 105 4.14 2.03 4.85
C SER A 105 4.99 1.71 6.08
N GLU A 106 5.36 2.71 6.86
CA GLU A 106 6.09 2.49 8.11
C GLU A 106 5.26 1.68 9.11
N LEU A 107 3.98 1.99 9.24
CA LEU A 107 3.08 1.25 10.13
C LEU A 107 2.98 -0.22 9.73
N ALA A 108 2.80 -0.49 8.44
CA ALA A 108 2.75 -1.85 7.94
C ALA A 108 4.10 -2.58 8.15
N MET A 109 5.21 -1.90 7.91
CA MET A 109 6.55 -2.46 8.11
C MET A 109 6.80 -2.79 9.58
N ILE A 110 6.42 -1.91 10.48
CA ILE A 110 6.58 -2.14 11.92
C ILE A 110 5.75 -3.35 12.36
N ALA A 111 4.49 -3.39 11.95
CA ALA A 111 3.58 -4.46 12.33
C ALA A 111 4.05 -5.83 11.81
N LEU A 112 4.35 -5.90 10.53
CA LEU A 112 4.81 -7.14 9.90
C LEU A 112 6.18 -7.57 10.41
N GLY A 113 7.07 -6.61 10.60
CA GLY A 113 8.40 -6.89 11.12
C GLY A 113 8.38 -7.45 12.53
N LYS A 114 7.47 -6.99 13.37
CA LYS A 114 7.34 -7.52 14.75
C LYS A 114 6.85 -8.95 14.77
N GLU A 115 5.87 -9.28 13.93
CA GLU A 115 5.22 -10.59 13.97
C GLU A 115 5.93 -11.63 13.11
N LEU A 116 6.52 -11.24 12.00
CA LEU A 116 7.01 -12.15 10.99
C LEU A 116 8.52 -12.08 10.77
N ALA A 117 9.25 -11.38 11.64
CA ALA A 117 10.70 -11.30 11.50
C ALA A 117 11.30 -12.68 11.32
N CYS A 118 12.19 -12.80 10.34
CA CYS A 118 12.93 -14.03 10.15
C CYS A 118 13.74 -14.31 11.40
N SER A 119 13.54 -15.47 12.00
CA SER A 119 14.37 -15.87 13.12
C SER A 119 15.80 -16.03 12.61
N LYS A 120 16.71 -15.33 13.23
CA LYS A 120 18.11 -15.59 13.05
C LYS A 120 18.43 -16.91 13.72
N ASN A 121 18.06 -17.99 13.09
CA ASN A 121 18.62 -19.26 13.44
C ASN A 121 20.06 -19.26 12.95
N SER A 122 20.90 -18.76 13.76
CA SER A 122 22.31 -18.99 13.68
C SER A 122 22.57 -20.44 14.05
N ASN A 123 22.06 -21.36 13.26
CA ASN A 123 22.56 -22.70 13.27
C ASN A 123 23.57 -22.81 12.14
N SER A 124 24.70 -22.33 12.46
CA SER A 124 25.88 -22.78 11.78
C SER A 124 26.05 -24.28 12.01
#